data_7e03927e85760db1665bcbe04cc01b92
#
_entry.id   7e03927e85760db1665bcbe04cc01b92
#
_cell.length_a   1.000
_cell.length_b   1.000
_cell.length_c   1.000
_cell.angle_alpha   90.00
_cell.angle_beta   90.00
_cell.angle_gamma   90.00
#
_symmetry.space_group_name_H-M   'P 1'
#
loop_
_entity.id
_entity.type
_entity.pdbx_description
1 polymer ?
#
loop_
_entity_poly.entity_id
_entity_poly.type
_entity_poly.pdbx_seq_one_letter_code
_entity_poly.pdbx_strand_id
1 'polypeptide(L)'
;MESVTLRLKAAALGPAGSYSELAVKTLCPEHEAVLYPNFSAVFDALESGETDCAVIPIENSIQGGVLQNLDLLETRNACAVRQIRLKIDHRLAMLEGVKRSDVTRVYSHEQAIGQCAHYLD
;
A
#
# COMPACT_ATOMS: atom_id res chain seq x y z
N MET A 1 -16.08 -15.25 34.47
CA MET A 1 -15.28 -14.11 34.00
C MET A 1 -15.04 -14.28 32.51
N GLU A 2 -15.46 -13.30 31.73
CA GLU A 2 -15.25 -13.32 30.28
C GLU A 2 -13.91 -12.71 29.96
N SER A 3 -13.19 -13.26 28.99
CA SER A 3 -11.97 -12.68 28.45
C SER A 3 -12.25 -12.01 27.12
N VAL A 4 -11.73 -10.80 26.93
CA VAL A 4 -11.84 -10.05 25.68
C VAL A 4 -10.44 -9.92 25.08
N THR A 5 -10.28 -10.42 23.87
CA THR A 5 -9.03 -10.23 23.12
C THR A 5 -9.16 -8.99 22.26
N LEU A 6 -8.35 -7.98 22.56
CA LEU A 6 -8.27 -6.77 21.76
C LEU A 6 -7.28 -7.01 20.62
N ARG A 7 -7.75 -6.84 19.40
CA ARG A 7 -6.91 -6.97 18.23
C ARG A 7 -6.38 -5.60 17.80
N LEU A 8 -5.08 -5.48 17.67
CA LEU A 8 -4.44 -4.28 17.16
C LEU A 8 -4.78 -4.08 15.67
N LYS A 9 -4.93 -2.83 15.26
CA LYS A 9 -5.29 -2.45 13.90
C LYS A 9 -4.23 -1.57 13.28
N ALA A 10 -3.92 -1.83 12.02
CA ALA A 10 -3.00 -1.04 11.22
C ALA A 10 -3.72 -0.51 9.98
N ALA A 11 -3.71 0.81 9.82
CA ALA A 11 -4.30 1.47 8.66
C ALA A 11 -3.36 1.42 7.46
N ALA A 12 -3.90 1.19 6.29
CA ALA A 12 -3.16 1.25 5.05
C ALA A 12 -4.07 1.62 3.87
N LEU A 13 -3.46 2.00 2.76
CA LEU A 13 -4.20 2.29 1.54
C LEU A 13 -4.72 0.99 0.93
N GLY A 14 -6.01 0.97 0.56
CA GLY A 14 -6.59 -0.10 -0.24
C GLY A 14 -6.19 -0.03 -1.72
N PRO A 15 -6.71 -0.92 -2.50
CA PRO A 15 -7.63 -2.01 -2.15
C PRO A 15 -6.93 -3.23 -1.53
N ALA A 16 -7.73 -4.23 -1.17
CA ALA A 16 -7.21 -5.54 -0.75
C ALA A 16 -6.36 -6.17 -1.85
N GLY A 17 -5.30 -6.87 -1.46
CA GLY A 17 -4.32 -7.43 -2.39
C GLY A 17 -3.23 -6.47 -2.82
N SER A 18 -3.23 -5.24 -2.30
CA SER A 18 -2.21 -4.22 -2.61
C SER A 18 -0.89 -4.50 -1.90
N TYR A 19 0.18 -3.85 -2.37
CA TYR A 19 1.46 -3.87 -1.67
C TYR A 19 1.40 -3.20 -0.30
N SER A 20 0.51 -2.22 -0.12
CA SER A 20 0.29 -1.61 1.20
C SER A 20 -0.25 -2.61 2.21
N GLU A 21 -1.19 -3.46 1.82
CA GLU A 21 -1.67 -4.55 2.67
C GLU A 21 -0.56 -5.56 2.98
N LEU A 22 0.25 -5.92 1.98
CA LEU A 22 1.40 -6.80 2.18
C LEU A 22 2.41 -6.19 3.14
N ALA A 23 2.64 -4.88 3.06
CA ALA A 23 3.50 -4.16 3.98
C ALA A 23 3.00 -4.24 5.43
N VAL A 24 1.68 -4.12 5.64
CA VAL A 24 1.09 -4.33 6.97
C VAL A 24 1.39 -5.74 7.49
N LYS A 25 1.18 -6.76 6.67
CA LYS A 25 1.42 -8.15 7.07
C LYS A 25 2.89 -8.42 7.40
N THR A 26 3.79 -7.71 6.75
CA THR A 26 5.23 -7.85 6.96
C THR A 26 5.71 -7.07 8.19
N LEU A 27 5.30 -5.82 8.34
CA LEU A 27 5.70 -4.95 9.44
C LEU A 27 4.95 -5.23 10.74
N CYS A 28 3.68 -5.55 10.61
CA CYS A 28 2.74 -5.67 11.73
C CYS A 28 1.94 -6.98 11.62
N PRO A 29 2.61 -8.16 11.70
CA PRO A 29 1.95 -9.44 11.45
C PRO A 29 0.82 -9.76 12.43
N GLU A 30 0.82 -9.15 13.61
CA GLU A 30 -0.19 -9.35 14.65
C GLU A 30 -1.37 -8.38 14.54
N HIS A 31 -1.28 -7.41 13.63
CA HIS A 31 -2.32 -6.41 13.45
C HIS A 31 -3.32 -6.84 12.38
N GLU A 32 -4.57 -6.44 12.58
CA GLU A 32 -5.57 -6.46 11.53
C GLU A 32 -5.33 -5.28 10.59
N ALA A 33 -5.23 -5.55 9.29
CA ALA A 33 -5.12 -4.50 8.28
C ALA A 33 -6.50 -3.88 8.03
N VAL A 34 -6.61 -2.57 8.19
CA VAL A 34 -7.81 -1.80 7.86
C VAL A 34 -7.47 -0.89 6.69
N LEU A 35 -8.18 -1.07 5.58
CA LEU A 35 -7.85 -0.41 4.32
C LEU A 35 -8.73 0.81 4.08
N TYR A 36 -8.12 1.87 3.61
CA TYR A 36 -8.77 3.17 3.39
C TYR A 36 -8.61 3.61 1.93
N PRO A 37 -9.52 4.46 1.42
CA PRO A 37 -9.53 4.84 0.01
C PRO A 37 -8.46 5.86 -0.38
N ASN A 38 -7.89 6.58 0.58
CA ASN A 38 -6.84 7.58 0.34
C ASN A 38 -5.94 7.76 1.56
N PHE A 39 -4.81 8.41 1.37
CA PHE A 39 -3.84 8.61 2.45
C PHE A 39 -4.34 9.54 3.56
N SER A 40 -5.12 10.55 3.23
CA SER A 40 -5.71 11.41 4.27
C SER A 40 -6.58 10.61 5.23
N ALA A 41 -7.37 9.67 4.72
CA ALA A 41 -8.19 8.79 5.54
C ALA A 41 -7.34 7.86 6.41
N VAL A 42 -6.20 7.39 5.90
CA VAL A 42 -5.24 6.60 6.69
C VAL A 42 -4.72 7.40 7.89
N PHE A 43 -4.30 8.64 7.67
CA PHE A 43 -3.84 9.52 8.75
C PHE A 43 -4.95 9.91 9.71
N ASP A 44 -6.16 10.15 9.21
CA ASP A 44 -7.33 10.44 10.06
C ASP A 44 -7.63 9.27 11.02
N ALA A 45 -7.57 8.04 10.53
CA ALA A 45 -7.78 6.84 11.33
C ALA A 45 -6.71 6.69 12.41
N LEU A 46 -5.45 6.99 12.09
CA LEU A 46 -4.36 6.97 13.05
C LEU A 46 -4.55 8.03 14.14
N GLU A 47 -4.84 9.27 13.76
CA GLU A 47 -4.99 10.38 14.70
C GLU A 47 -6.21 10.24 15.61
N SER A 48 -7.31 9.69 15.08
CA SER A 48 -8.54 9.46 15.86
C SER A 48 -8.44 8.27 16.83
N GLY A 49 -7.41 7.44 16.69
CA GLY A 49 -7.28 6.21 17.46
C GLY A 49 -8.13 5.06 16.94
N GLU A 50 -8.75 5.20 15.76
CA GLU A 50 -9.44 4.10 15.09
C GLU A 50 -8.51 2.95 14.77
N THR A 51 -7.27 3.28 14.42
CA THR A 51 -6.18 2.31 14.25
C THR A 51 -5.00 2.68 15.16
N ASP A 52 -4.21 1.67 15.54
CA ASP A 52 -3.08 1.82 16.46
C ASP A 52 -1.82 2.31 15.75
N CYS A 53 -1.69 1.98 14.48
CA CYS A 53 -0.60 2.42 13.63
C CYS A 53 -1.08 2.54 12.17
N ALA A 54 -0.21 3.04 11.33
CA ALA A 54 -0.46 3.14 9.90
C ALA A 54 0.80 2.74 9.13
N VAL A 55 0.61 2.17 7.96
CA VAL A 55 1.71 1.82 7.04
C VAL A 55 1.50 2.56 5.74
N ILE A 56 2.46 3.37 5.37
CA ILE A 56 2.40 4.23 4.17
C ILE A 56 3.65 4.07 3.32
N PRO A 57 3.53 4.16 1.99
CA PRO A 57 4.70 4.26 1.13
C PRO A 57 5.30 5.67 1.19
N ILE A 58 6.61 5.77 1.28
CA ILE A 58 7.32 7.07 1.29
C ILE A 58 8.25 7.23 0.11
N GLU A 59 8.68 6.14 -0.51
CA GLU A 59 9.61 6.17 -1.63
C GLU A 59 9.39 4.99 -2.55
N ASN A 60 9.58 5.24 -3.84
CA ASN A 60 9.60 4.23 -4.89
C ASN A 60 10.92 4.36 -5.67
N SER A 61 11.60 3.24 -5.89
CA SER A 61 12.94 3.23 -6.52
C SER A 61 12.99 3.81 -7.94
N ILE A 62 11.86 3.81 -8.66
CA ILE A 62 11.77 4.33 -10.03
C ILE A 62 11.28 5.78 -10.05
N GLN A 63 10.28 6.10 -9.25
CA GLN A 63 9.62 7.42 -9.28
C GLN A 63 10.02 8.34 -8.13
N GLY A 64 10.86 7.86 -7.19
CA GLY A 64 11.29 8.64 -6.04
C GLY A 64 10.26 8.72 -4.91
N GLY A 65 10.24 9.84 -4.20
CA GLY A 65 9.40 10.02 -3.02
C GLY A 65 7.91 10.14 -3.31
N VAL A 66 7.10 9.67 -2.39
CA VAL A 66 5.65 9.91 -2.39
C VAL A 66 5.39 11.21 -1.65
N LEU A 67 5.38 12.32 -2.38
CA LEU A 67 5.35 13.68 -1.82
C LEU A 67 4.16 13.91 -0.89
N GLN A 68 2.99 13.41 -1.24
CA GLN A 68 1.79 13.55 -0.41
C GLN A 68 2.02 12.98 1.00
N ASN A 69 2.64 11.82 1.10
CA ASN A 69 2.88 11.17 2.39
C ASN A 69 3.99 11.86 3.18
N LEU A 70 5.01 12.37 2.51
CA LEU A 70 6.04 13.17 3.15
C LEU A 70 5.43 14.45 3.74
N ASP A 71 4.56 15.13 3.00
CA ASP A 71 3.85 16.32 3.47
C ASP A 71 2.92 15.98 4.65
N LEU A 72 2.20 14.87 4.59
CA LEU A 72 1.33 14.44 5.69
C LEU A 72 2.12 14.11 6.95
N LEU A 73 3.28 13.47 6.83
CA LEU A 73 4.16 13.20 7.97
C LEU A 73 4.66 14.50 8.61
N GLU A 74 4.93 15.53 7.82
CA GLU A 74 5.40 16.81 8.30
C GLU A 74 4.29 17.60 9.00
N THR A 75 3.06 17.57 8.46
CA THR A 75 1.94 18.40 8.89
C THR A 75 0.99 17.73 9.88
N ARG A 76 0.97 16.41 9.93
CA ARG A 76 0.07 15.65 10.79
C ARG A 76 0.81 15.12 12.02
N ASN A 77 0.04 14.85 13.08
CA ASN A 77 0.58 14.39 14.35
C ASN A 77 0.91 12.89 14.31
N ALA A 78 1.99 12.55 13.61
CA ALA A 78 2.46 11.18 13.45
C ALA A 78 3.98 11.18 13.31
N CYS A 79 4.61 10.08 13.70
CA CYS A 79 6.03 9.87 13.49
C CYS A 79 6.31 8.47 12.98
N ALA A 80 7.34 8.34 12.14
CA ALA A 80 7.78 7.06 11.62
C ALA A 80 8.64 6.33 12.65
N VAL A 81 8.31 5.08 12.95
CA VAL A 81 9.04 4.25 13.93
C VAL A 81 9.70 3.03 13.33
N ARG A 82 9.29 2.61 12.14
CA ARG A 82 9.86 1.49 11.39
C ARG A 82 9.77 1.73 9.90
N GLN A 83 10.63 1.04 9.17
CA GLN A 83 10.55 1.00 7.71
C GLN A 83 10.96 -0.36 7.18
N ILE A 84 10.44 -0.71 6.01
CA ILE A 84 10.86 -1.85 5.22
C ILE A 84 10.97 -1.46 3.76
N ARG A 85 11.70 -2.28 3.01
CA ARG A 85 11.69 -2.24 1.55
C ARG A 85 11.00 -3.49 1.05
N LEU A 86 9.98 -3.31 0.22
CA LEU A 86 9.31 -4.41 -0.46
C LEU A 86 9.73 -4.42 -1.91
N LYS A 87 10.11 -5.61 -2.38
CA LYS A 87 10.32 -5.82 -3.81
C LYS A 87 8.96 -5.83 -4.49
N ILE A 88 8.79 -4.98 -5.49
CA ILE A 88 7.57 -4.91 -6.28
C ILE A 88 7.82 -5.66 -7.59
N ASP A 89 7.10 -6.76 -7.77
CA ASP A 89 7.12 -7.57 -8.98
C ASP A 89 5.78 -7.40 -9.69
N HIS A 90 5.76 -6.56 -10.70
CA HIS A 90 4.57 -6.39 -11.53
C HIS A 90 4.32 -7.63 -12.38
N ARG A 91 3.06 -7.96 -12.59
CA ARG A 91 2.62 -9.11 -13.35
C ARG A 91 1.65 -8.66 -14.45
N LEU A 92 1.84 -9.22 -15.65
CA LEU A 92 0.86 -9.07 -16.72
C LEU A 92 -0.19 -10.16 -16.55
N ALA A 93 -1.42 -9.75 -16.22
CA ALA A 93 -2.52 -10.67 -16.03
C ALA A 93 -3.37 -10.74 -17.29
N MET A 94 -3.73 -11.95 -17.68
CA MET A 94 -4.54 -12.22 -18.87
C MET A 94 -5.61 -13.27 -18.54
N LEU A 95 -6.66 -13.32 -19.33
CA LEU A 95 -7.64 -14.38 -19.22
C LEU A 95 -7.01 -15.73 -19.58
N GLU A 96 -7.51 -16.78 -18.97
CA GLU A 96 -7.06 -18.13 -19.27
C GLU A 96 -7.20 -18.44 -20.76
N GLY A 97 -6.18 -19.05 -21.36
CA GLY A 97 -6.14 -19.39 -22.78
C GLY A 97 -5.67 -18.26 -23.71
N VAL A 98 -5.56 -17.03 -23.22
CA VAL A 98 -5.02 -15.91 -24.00
C VAL A 98 -3.49 -15.98 -24.00
N LYS A 99 -2.89 -15.87 -25.19
CA LYS A 99 -1.45 -15.84 -25.34
C LYS A 99 -0.93 -14.40 -25.20
N ARG A 100 0.28 -14.23 -24.67
CA ARG A 100 0.92 -12.93 -24.59
C ARG A 100 0.97 -12.20 -25.93
N SER A 101 1.20 -12.95 -27.03
CA SER A 101 1.22 -12.39 -28.40
C SER A 101 -0.11 -11.82 -28.86
N ASP A 102 -1.23 -12.21 -28.22
CA ASP A 102 -2.55 -11.72 -28.56
C ASP A 102 -2.89 -10.39 -27.85
N VAL A 103 -2.05 -9.95 -26.90
CA VAL A 103 -2.28 -8.75 -26.12
C VAL A 103 -1.91 -7.52 -26.93
N THR A 104 -2.88 -6.63 -27.15
CA THR A 104 -2.70 -5.37 -27.88
C THR A 104 -2.86 -4.15 -26.98
N ARG A 105 -3.49 -4.29 -25.82
CA ARG A 105 -3.72 -3.22 -24.86
C ARG A 105 -3.53 -3.71 -23.44
N VAL A 106 -2.97 -2.86 -22.60
CA VAL A 106 -2.78 -3.11 -21.17
C VAL A 106 -3.45 -1.97 -20.40
N TYR A 107 -4.22 -2.33 -19.39
CA TYR A 107 -4.92 -1.39 -18.53
C TYR A 107 -4.38 -1.52 -17.12
N SER A 108 -3.92 -0.43 -16.54
CA SER A 108 -3.44 -0.40 -15.17
C SER A 108 -3.38 1.03 -14.66
N HIS A 109 -3.00 1.17 -13.40
CA HIS A 109 -2.69 2.47 -12.83
C HIS A 109 -1.48 3.09 -13.55
N GLU A 110 -1.52 4.40 -13.74
CA GLU A 110 -0.47 5.16 -14.43
C GLU A 110 0.94 4.85 -13.91
N GLN A 111 1.10 4.75 -12.59
CA GLN A 111 2.39 4.44 -11.99
C GLN A 111 2.90 3.04 -12.36
N ALA A 112 2.02 2.05 -12.38
CA ALA A 112 2.40 0.69 -12.76
C ALA A 112 2.80 0.63 -14.23
N ILE A 113 2.08 1.31 -15.11
CA ILE A 113 2.42 1.43 -16.54
C ILE A 113 3.76 2.12 -16.70
N GLY A 114 3.99 3.23 -16.00
CA GLY A 114 5.26 3.97 -16.05
C GLY A 114 6.44 3.13 -15.59
N GLN A 115 6.28 2.36 -14.54
CA GLN A 115 7.33 1.47 -14.04
C GLN A 115 7.66 0.31 -14.99
N CYS A 116 6.71 -0.09 -15.82
CA CYS A 116 6.86 -1.17 -16.79
C CYS A 116 7.05 -0.66 -18.23
N ALA A 117 7.23 0.63 -18.44
CA ALA A 117 7.28 1.24 -19.77
C ALA A 117 8.29 0.56 -20.70
N HIS A 118 9.48 0.26 -20.18
CA HIS A 118 10.52 -0.41 -20.96
C HIS A 118 10.12 -1.80 -21.44
N TYR A 119 9.39 -2.54 -20.63
CA TYR A 119 8.87 -3.85 -20.99
C TYR A 119 7.69 -3.77 -21.96
N LEU A 120 6.85 -2.73 -21.84
CA LEU A 120 5.63 -2.57 -22.63
C LEU A 120 5.89 -1.97 -24.03
N ASP A 121 7.04 -1.35 -24.24
CA ASP A 121 7.44 -0.77 -25.53
C ASP A 121 7.76 -1.85 -26.62
#